data_fdebb7a6962595e4bb97f9cad4cdef76
#
_entry.id   fdebb7a6962595e4bb97f9cad4cdef76
#
_cell.length_a   1.000
_cell.length_b   1.000
_cell.length_c   1.000
_cell.angle_alpha   90.00
_cell.angle_beta   90.00
_cell.angle_gamma   90.00
#
_symmetry.space_group_name_H-M   'P 1'
#
loop_
_entity.id
_entity.type
_entity.pdbx_description
1 polymer ?
#
loop_
_entity_poly.entity_id
_entity_poly.type
_entity_poly.pdbx_seq_one_letter_code
_entity_poly.pdbx_strand_id
1 'polypeptide(L)'
;MVTDLISLKNMAFPKGCPKVEFYREPEYCEIVLYLFTKCNLRCEFCFQEHETCADPIDDEYFNSLPDRAFALMDAELKAHPTIKSFDIRMLGGEIFSDDIPDRAFIRYGWVVRQIRKKMKEVYPEVTVDFICTTNGVWQNWLRVAHFLEEYSFKKILSVSIDFVGRYKSDKIKRMAYNTMKFFGDAEFFVRAGVVLTKRNIAYILEHPDEFKDLIRKYKAEQIVFNYYSPNEQWELDLPSDEDLWSIYKFCLDERMFNVSTIFYLMESYRQKTFFTKTCECKFIPTITQTSCTKDCVQTASPLPRERFYGKYTPEVTEENVSDVKASLGVVKRGCLGCDHYSYCPQPCWCMVIFDEYKTTYCPMRRAFEYIANNKQLQEDYENWTKSSVNYS
;
A
#
# COMPACT_ATOMS: atom_id res chain seq x y z
N MET A 1 -25.50 -18.33 -11.23
CA MET A 1 -25.76 -19.15 -10.04
C MET A 1 -24.82 -18.63 -8.97
N VAL A 2 -25.34 -17.90 -8.02
CA VAL A 2 -24.53 -17.27 -6.97
C VAL A 2 -24.60 -18.22 -5.78
N THR A 3 -23.48 -18.83 -5.47
CA THR A 3 -23.26 -19.63 -4.28
C THR A 3 -23.37 -18.75 -3.04
N ASP A 4 -24.10 -19.20 -2.03
CA ASP A 4 -24.24 -18.51 -0.74
C ASP A 4 -22.87 -18.28 -0.06
N LEU A 5 -22.72 -17.18 0.68
CA LEU A 5 -21.55 -16.92 1.51
C LEU A 5 -21.26 -18.05 2.52
N ILE A 6 -22.29 -18.75 2.98
CA ILE A 6 -22.18 -19.98 3.78
C ILE A 6 -21.43 -21.06 2.98
N SER A 7 -21.63 -21.14 1.68
CA SER A 7 -20.86 -22.04 0.82
C SER A 7 -19.45 -21.55 0.55
N LEU A 8 -19.20 -20.23 0.62
CA LEU A 8 -17.85 -19.65 0.54
C LEU A 8 -17.04 -19.89 1.82
N LYS A 9 -17.66 -19.85 3.01
CA LYS A 9 -17.03 -20.29 4.26
C LYS A 9 -16.78 -21.81 4.28
N ASN A 10 -17.64 -22.58 3.61
CA ASN A 10 -17.56 -24.04 3.45
C ASN A 10 -17.01 -24.45 2.09
N MET A 11 -16.66 -23.54 1.21
CA MET A 11 -15.72 -23.80 0.13
C MET A 11 -14.39 -24.07 0.79
N ALA A 12 -14.33 -25.22 1.47
CA ALA A 12 -13.08 -25.92 1.61
C ALA A 12 -12.41 -25.78 0.25
N PHE A 13 -11.23 -25.14 0.23
CA PHE A 13 -10.35 -25.13 -0.93
C PHE A 13 -10.50 -26.47 -1.64
N PRO A 14 -10.68 -26.51 -2.96
CA PRO A 14 -10.96 -27.75 -3.68
C PRO A 14 -10.07 -28.87 -3.13
N LYS A 15 -10.61 -30.06 -2.87
CA LYS A 15 -9.85 -31.21 -2.40
C LYS A 15 -8.65 -31.37 -3.31
N GLY A 16 -7.44 -31.15 -2.79
CA GLY A 16 -6.20 -31.16 -3.57
C GLY A 16 -5.58 -29.78 -3.86
N CYS A 17 -6.27 -28.67 -3.64
CA CYS A 17 -5.54 -27.42 -3.40
C CYS A 17 -4.80 -27.61 -2.07
N PRO A 18 -3.46 -27.47 -2.04
CA PRO A 18 -2.80 -27.35 -0.76
C PRO A 18 -3.57 -26.27 0.01
N LYS A 19 -3.92 -26.53 1.27
CA LYS A 19 -4.23 -25.44 2.18
C LYS A 19 -3.07 -24.50 1.95
N VAL A 20 -3.36 -23.44 1.18
CA VAL A 20 -2.37 -22.36 1.05
C VAL A 20 -2.29 -21.91 2.49
N GLU A 21 -1.27 -22.36 3.19
CA GLU A 21 -0.88 -21.76 4.44
C GLU A 21 -0.50 -20.34 4.02
N PHE A 22 -1.52 -19.46 3.98
CA PHE A 22 -1.36 -18.04 3.72
C PHE A 22 -0.51 -17.37 4.80
N TYR A 23 0.09 -18.14 5.67
CA TYR A 23 0.80 -17.73 6.86
C TYR A 23 2.17 -18.39 6.90
N ARG A 24 3.16 -17.74 6.31
CA ARG A 24 4.40 -17.60 7.03
C ARG A 24 4.06 -16.72 8.22
N GLU A 25 4.32 -17.16 9.43
CA GLU A 25 4.15 -16.31 10.61
C GLU A 25 4.87 -14.99 10.38
N PRO A 26 4.23 -13.83 10.53
CA PRO A 26 4.84 -12.57 10.20
C PRO A 26 6.01 -12.30 11.15
N GLU A 27 7.20 -12.05 10.61
CA GLU A 27 8.30 -11.51 11.41
C GLU A 27 8.20 -9.98 11.57
N TYR A 28 7.29 -9.37 10.87
CA TYR A 28 7.10 -7.94 10.74
C TYR A 28 5.61 -7.60 10.65
N CYS A 29 5.22 -6.51 11.29
CA CYS A 29 3.86 -5.96 11.23
C CYS A 29 3.90 -4.45 11.01
N GLU A 30 2.98 -3.93 10.21
CA GLU A 30 2.79 -2.48 10.02
C GLU A 30 1.54 -2.01 10.79
N ILE A 31 1.63 -0.84 11.42
CA ILE A 31 0.49 -0.16 12.04
C ILE A 31 0.34 1.21 11.41
N VAL A 32 -0.87 1.57 11.03
CA VAL A 32 -1.17 2.89 10.46
C VAL A 32 -1.76 3.80 11.53
N LEU A 33 -1.14 4.96 11.72
CA LEU A 33 -1.67 6.07 12.51
C LEU A 33 -2.21 7.14 11.58
N TYR A 34 -3.51 7.32 11.57
CA TYR A 34 -4.19 8.32 10.76
C TYR A 34 -4.34 9.61 11.56
N LEU A 35 -3.47 10.60 11.32
CA LEU A 35 -3.34 11.75 12.21
C LEU A 35 -4.46 12.78 12.05
N PHE A 36 -4.78 13.14 10.80
CA PHE A 36 -5.81 14.13 10.46
C PHE A 36 -6.09 14.13 8.95
N THR A 37 -7.14 14.85 8.53
CA THR A 37 -7.58 14.90 7.12
C THR A 37 -7.13 16.15 6.35
N LYS A 38 -6.56 17.16 7.05
CA LYS A 38 -6.08 18.39 6.40
C LYS A 38 -5.00 18.08 5.36
N CYS A 39 -5.18 18.57 4.13
CA CYS A 39 -4.25 18.38 3.03
C CYS A 39 -4.14 19.64 2.17
N ASN A 40 -2.96 19.94 1.66
CA ASN A 40 -2.71 21.04 0.72
C ASN A 40 -3.05 20.68 -0.73
N LEU A 41 -3.37 19.42 -1.03
CA LEU A 41 -3.86 18.97 -2.33
C LEU A 41 -5.34 18.55 -2.28
N ARG A 42 -5.93 18.42 -3.45
CA ARG A 42 -7.28 17.89 -3.68
C ARG A 42 -7.22 16.92 -4.86
N CYS A 43 -6.62 15.75 -4.60
CA CYS A 43 -6.48 14.72 -5.62
C CYS A 43 -7.85 14.18 -6.00
N GLU A 44 -8.09 14.03 -7.28
CA GLU A 44 -9.38 13.58 -7.82
C GLU A 44 -9.79 12.18 -7.36
N PHE A 45 -8.81 11.31 -7.14
CA PHE A 45 -8.98 9.92 -6.72
C PHE A 45 -8.76 9.71 -5.21
N CYS A 46 -8.68 10.78 -4.43
CA CYS A 46 -8.45 10.67 -2.99
C CYS A 46 -9.66 10.04 -2.29
N PHE A 47 -9.41 9.02 -1.49
CA PHE A 47 -10.46 8.38 -0.69
C PHE A 47 -10.75 9.13 0.61
N GLN A 48 -9.95 10.16 0.94
CA GLN A 48 -10.10 10.95 2.15
C GLN A 48 -11.11 12.07 1.94
N GLU A 49 -12.01 12.26 2.89
CA GLU A 49 -12.80 13.47 2.99
C GLU A 49 -11.88 14.61 3.44
N HIS A 50 -11.68 15.56 2.55
CA HIS A 50 -10.86 16.74 2.83
C HIS A 50 -11.65 17.77 3.63
N GLU A 51 -11.96 17.47 4.86
CA GLU A 51 -12.50 18.46 5.77
C GLU A 51 -11.51 19.60 5.98
N THR A 52 -12.02 20.81 6.07
CA THR A 52 -11.23 21.97 6.45
C THR A 52 -11.05 21.98 7.96
N CYS A 53 -10.15 21.18 8.48
CA CYS A 53 -9.75 21.25 9.85
C CYS A 53 -8.92 22.52 10.06
N ALA A 54 -9.38 23.44 10.88
CA ALA A 54 -8.65 24.68 11.19
C ALA A 54 -7.36 24.39 11.97
N ASP A 55 -7.40 23.42 12.87
CA ASP A 55 -6.24 22.92 13.60
C ASP A 55 -6.13 21.40 13.41
N PRO A 56 -5.03 20.90 12.79
CA PRO A 56 -4.85 19.48 12.60
C PRO A 56 -4.46 18.74 13.88
N ILE A 57 -4.19 19.45 14.99
CA ILE A 57 -3.74 18.86 16.24
C ILE A 57 -4.89 18.82 17.25
N ASP A 58 -5.46 17.65 17.38
CA ASP A 58 -6.35 17.28 18.48
C ASP A 58 -5.51 16.70 19.62
N ASP A 59 -5.34 17.46 20.69
CA ASP A 59 -4.50 17.06 21.81
C ASP A 59 -5.03 15.82 22.55
N GLU A 60 -6.32 15.63 22.66
CA GLU A 60 -6.91 14.44 23.27
C GLU A 60 -6.60 13.21 22.44
N TYR A 61 -6.82 13.29 21.13
CA TYR A 61 -6.51 12.23 20.21
C TYR A 61 -5.02 11.87 20.23
N PHE A 62 -4.13 12.86 20.08
CA PHE A 62 -2.69 12.63 20.09
C PHE A 62 -2.19 12.03 21.41
N ASN A 63 -2.76 12.45 22.56
CA ASN A 63 -2.43 11.86 23.85
C ASN A 63 -2.85 10.39 23.94
N SER A 64 -3.91 9.99 23.26
CA SER A 64 -4.40 8.61 23.26
C SER A 64 -3.59 7.66 22.35
N LEU A 65 -2.90 8.20 21.33
CA LEU A 65 -2.24 7.40 20.30
C LEU A 65 -1.21 6.40 20.84
N PRO A 66 -0.32 6.76 21.80
CA PRO A 66 0.67 5.81 22.30
C PRO A 66 0.04 4.59 22.99
N ASP A 67 -1.03 4.78 23.74
CA ASP A 67 -1.71 3.68 24.44
C ASP A 67 -2.47 2.79 23.46
N ARG A 68 -3.16 3.40 22.50
CA ARG A 68 -3.90 2.68 21.46
C ARG A 68 -2.95 1.89 20.55
N ALA A 69 -1.84 2.48 20.13
CA ALA A 69 -0.84 1.80 19.33
C ALA A 69 -0.21 0.63 20.10
N PHE A 70 0.17 0.86 21.36
CA PHE A 70 0.73 -0.20 22.20
C PHE A 70 -0.26 -1.35 22.38
N ALA A 71 -1.53 -1.07 22.65
CA ALA A 71 -2.56 -2.12 22.81
C ALA A 71 -2.71 -2.99 21.55
N LEU A 72 -2.63 -2.38 20.36
CA LEU A 72 -2.65 -3.12 19.11
C LEU A 72 -1.38 -3.97 18.91
N MET A 73 -0.20 -3.40 19.16
CA MET A 73 1.06 -4.11 19.03
C MET A 73 1.13 -5.30 20.01
N ASP A 74 0.67 -5.11 21.24
CA ASP A 74 0.56 -6.16 22.25
C ASP A 74 -0.38 -7.28 21.80
N ALA A 75 -1.52 -6.93 21.22
CA ALA A 75 -2.47 -7.91 20.68
C ALA A 75 -1.87 -8.70 19.49
N GLU A 76 -1.16 -8.01 18.59
CA GLU A 76 -0.49 -8.66 17.46
C GLU A 76 0.63 -9.60 17.91
N LEU A 77 1.45 -9.19 18.90
CA LEU A 77 2.52 -10.05 19.46
C LEU A 77 1.95 -11.28 20.16
N LYS A 78 0.83 -11.16 20.85
CA LYS A 78 0.14 -12.30 21.47
C LYS A 78 -0.42 -13.27 20.44
N ALA A 79 -0.94 -12.74 19.31
CA ALA A 79 -1.47 -13.54 18.21
C ALA A 79 -0.35 -14.14 17.34
N HIS A 80 0.78 -13.45 17.19
CA HIS A 80 1.89 -13.77 16.31
C HIS A 80 3.23 -13.54 17.01
N PRO A 81 3.67 -14.46 17.89
CA PRO A 81 4.90 -14.31 18.68
C PRO A 81 6.19 -14.23 17.86
N THR A 82 6.13 -14.52 16.58
CA THR A 82 7.28 -14.43 15.65
C THR A 82 7.58 -13.00 15.18
N ILE A 83 6.71 -12.03 15.46
CA ILE A 83 6.94 -10.64 15.12
C ILE A 83 8.15 -10.09 15.88
N LYS A 84 9.13 -9.60 15.13
CA LYS A 84 10.38 -9.01 15.65
C LYS A 84 10.42 -7.50 15.48
N SER A 85 9.58 -6.97 14.57
CA SER A 85 9.57 -5.55 14.26
C SER A 85 8.20 -5.01 13.89
N PHE A 86 7.96 -3.75 14.26
CA PHE A 86 6.82 -2.98 13.80
C PHE A 86 7.29 -1.76 13.01
N ASP A 87 6.62 -1.50 11.90
CA ASP A 87 6.68 -0.21 11.22
C ASP A 87 5.41 0.58 11.51
N ILE A 88 5.57 1.75 12.10
CA ILE A 88 4.47 2.69 12.34
C ILE A 88 4.42 3.63 11.15
N ARG A 89 3.40 3.50 10.33
CA ARG A 89 3.15 4.41 9.21
C ARG A 89 2.28 5.58 9.64
N MET A 90 2.86 6.77 9.63
CA MET A 90 2.08 8.00 9.77
C MET A 90 1.41 8.37 8.45
N LEU A 91 0.11 8.45 8.48
CA LEU A 91 -0.72 8.94 7.40
C LEU A 91 -1.55 10.15 7.87
N GLY A 92 -2.09 10.85 6.90
CA GLY A 92 -3.01 11.95 7.13
C GLY A 92 -3.42 12.53 5.80
N GLY A 93 -3.91 13.77 5.81
CA GLY A 93 -3.98 14.57 4.61
C GLY A 93 -2.57 14.81 4.07
N GLU A 94 -1.88 15.85 4.56
CA GLU A 94 -0.43 16.04 4.33
C GLU A 94 0.24 16.45 5.63
N ILE A 95 0.98 15.52 6.22
CA ILE A 95 1.57 15.68 7.55
C ILE A 95 2.79 16.63 7.57
N PHE A 96 3.36 16.94 6.42
CA PHE A 96 4.52 17.80 6.26
C PHE A 96 4.23 19.12 5.52
N SER A 97 2.96 19.42 5.25
CA SER A 97 2.57 20.67 4.58
C SER A 97 3.19 21.88 5.29
N ASP A 98 3.58 22.91 4.51
CA ASP A 98 4.24 24.10 5.03
C ASP A 98 3.36 24.91 6.02
N ASP A 99 2.05 24.71 6.00
CA ASP A 99 1.09 25.31 6.93
C ASP A 99 0.84 24.50 8.20
N ILE A 100 1.55 23.37 8.37
CA ILE A 100 1.52 22.59 9.61
C ILE A 100 2.40 23.26 10.66
N PRO A 101 1.86 23.60 11.83
CA PRO A 101 2.60 24.32 12.88
C PRO A 101 3.73 23.46 13.47
N ASP A 102 4.76 24.11 14.02
CA ASP A 102 5.89 23.46 14.68
C ASP A 102 5.48 22.51 15.80
N ARG A 103 4.44 22.88 16.54
CA ARG A 103 3.90 22.02 17.61
C ARG A 103 3.47 20.64 17.09
N ALA A 104 3.05 20.51 15.83
CA ALA A 104 2.67 19.24 15.26
C ALA A 104 3.87 18.28 15.16
N PHE A 105 5.00 18.75 14.66
CA PHE A 105 6.23 17.95 14.60
C PHE A 105 6.71 17.53 16.00
N ILE A 106 6.59 18.42 16.98
CA ILE A 106 6.88 18.10 18.39
C ILE A 106 5.95 16.97 18.87
N ARG A 107 4.66 17.03 18.52
CA ARG A 107 3.68 16.00 18.87
C ARG A 107 3.94 14.68 18.16
N TYR A 108 4.28 14.69 16.86
CA TYR A 108 4.66 13.48 16.15
C TYR A 108 5.84 12.79 16.83
N GLY A 109 6.92 13.52 17.09
CA GLY A 109 8.08 12.98 17.79
C GLY A 109 7.75 12.49 19.22
N TRP A 110 6.88 13.18 19.94
CA TRP A 110 6.41 12.73 21.25
C TRP A 110 5.68 11.38 21.14
N VAL A 111 4.74 11.22 20.21
CA VAL A 111 4.01 9.97 19.99
C VAL A 111 4.97 8.82 19.74
N VAL A 112 5.95 9.01 18.82
CA VAL A 112 6.95 7.98 18.51
C VAL A 112 7.76 7.57 19.73
N ARG A 113 8.27 8.55 20.48
CA ARG A 113 9.03 8.29 21.72
C ARG A 113 8.22 7.53 22.76
N GLN A 114 6.94 7.91 22.96
CA GLN A 114 6.09 7.21 23.94
C GLN A 114 5.79 5.78 23.52
N ILE A 115 5.51 5.53 22.24
CA ILE A 115 5.29 4.17 21.73
C ILE A 115 6.55 3.33 21.92
N ARG A 116 7.72 3.83 21.50
CA ARG A 116 9.00 3.12 21.67
C ARG A 116 9.32 2.83 23.13
N LYS A 117 9.06 3.80 24.01
CA LYS A 117 9.27 3.62 25.46
C LYS A 117 8.42 2.47 26.00
N LYS A 118 7.10 2.48 25.73
CA LYS A 118 6.19 1.41 26.16
C LYS A 118 6.58 0.04 25.63
N MET A 119 6.91 -0.02 24.34
CA MET A 119 7.35 -1.27 23.71
C MET A 119 8.63 -1.79 24.32
N LYS A 120 9.63 -0.94 24.55
CA LYS A 120 10.91 -1.33 25.15
C LYS A 120 10.77 -1.82 26.59
N GLU A 121 9.80 -1.28 27.34
CA GLU A 121 9.53 -1.70 28.73
C GLU A 121 8.94 -3.12 28.81
N VAL A 122 8.13 -3.53 27.81
CA VAL A 122 7.42 -4.81 27.82
C VAL A 122 8.04 -5.84 26.85
N TYR A 123 8.53 -5.39 25.70
CA TYR A 123 9.08 -6.21 24.61
C TYR A 123 10.42 -5.64 24.14
N PRO A 124 11.50 -5.73 24.95
CA PRO A 124 12.79 -5.05 24.70
C PRO A 124 13.49 -5.52 23.42
N GLU A 125 13.19 -6.74 22.94
CA GLU A 125 13.76 -7.34 21.73
C GLU A 125 13.01 -6.93 20.45
N VAL A 126 11.81 -6.34 20.57
CA VAL A 126 10.99 -5.93 19.43
C VAL A 126 11.37 -4.51 19.00
N THR A 127 11.73 -4.37 17.72
CA THR A 127 12.08 -3.06 17.17
C THR A 127 10.83 -2.32 16.68
N VAL A 128 10.83 -0.99 16.84
CA VAL A 128 9.76 -0.12 16.34
C VAL A 128 10.36 0.95 15.47
N ASP A 129 10.07 0.91 14.18
CA ASP A 129 10.49 1.94 13.24
C ASP A 129 9.33 2.81 12.76
N PHE A 130 9.67 3.83 12.00
CA PHE A 130 8.76 4.88 11.61
C PHE A 130 8.83 5.14 10.12
N ILE A 131 7.68 5.12 9.45
CA ILE A 131 7.56 5.39 8.02
C ILE A 131 6.57 6.53 7.81
N CYS A 132 6.91 7.47 6.94
CA CYS A 132 6.02 8.55 6.56
C CYS A 132 5.58 8.42 5.11
N THR A 133 4.28 8.71 4.89
CA THR A 133 3.73 8.87 3.55
C THR A 133 3.33 10.33 3.35
N THR A 134 3.75 10.91 2.23
CA THR A 134 3.55 12.33 1.91
C THR A 134 3.20 12.50 0.44
N ASN A 135 2.60 13.64 0.08
CA ASN A 135 2.43 14.04 -1.31
C ASN A 135 3.66 14.79 -1.88
N GLY A 136 4.64 15.11 -1.04
CA GLY A 136 5.89 15.77 -1.42
C GLY A 136 5.78 17.23 -1.83
N VAL A 137 4.61 17.86 -1.66
CA VAL A 137 4.36 19.25 -2.08
C VAL A 137 4.51 20.20 -0.90
N TRP A 138 5.73 20.44 -0.50
CA TRP A 138 6.13 21.32 0.60
C TRP A 138 7.61 21.70 0.46
N GLN A 139 8.08 22.70 1.23
CA GLN A 139 9.45 23.26 1.12
C GLN A 139 10.31 23.03 2.36
N ASN A 140 9.76 22.54 3.45
CA ASN A 140 10.46 22.33 4.72
C ASN A 140 11.36 21.07 4.73
N TRP A 141 12.13 20.84 3.67
CA TRP A 141 12.91 19.61 3.46
C TRP A 141 13.87 19.31 4.60
N LEU A 142 14.64 20.31 5.06
CA LEU A 142 15.60 20.11 6.16
C LEU A 142 14.89 19.72 7.46
N ARG A 143 13.76 20.35 7.78
CA ARG A 143 12.97 20.04 8.97
C ARG A 143 12.47 18.61 8.95
N VAL A 144 11.96 18.15 7.80
CA VAL A 144 11.48 16.79 7.62
C VAL A 144 12.63 15.79 7.63
N ALA A 145 13.77 16.13 7.01
CA ALA A 145 14.95 15.27 7.05
C ALA A 145 15.42 15.05 8.50
N HIS A 146 15.58 16.12 9.28
CA HIS A 146 15.92 16.00 10.70
C HIS A 146 14.92 15.16 11.49
N PHE A 147 13.62 15.35 11.25
CA PHE A 147 12.60 14.55 11.89
C PHE A 147 12.74 13.06 11.55
N LEU A 148 12.94 12.72 10.27
CA LEU A 148 13.12 11.34 9.84
C LEU A 148 14.43 10.75 10.36
N GLU A 149 15.52 11.50 10.37
CA GLU A 149 16.81 11.06 10.94
C GLU A 149 16.71 10.74 12.43
N GLU A 150 15.91 11.51 13.18
CA GLU A 150 15.70 11.29 14.61
C GLU A 150 14.78 10.09 14.89
N TYR A 151 13.76 9.88 14.04
CA TYR A 151 12.68 8.94 14.34
C TYR A 151 12.58 7.72 13.43
N SER A 152 13.23 7.67 12.28
CA SER A 152 13.22 6.53 11.37
C SER A 152 14.61 5.89 11.23
N PHE A 153 14.77 4.65 11.67
CA PHE A 153 16.04 3.93 11.51
C PHE A 153 16.28 3.52 10.07
N LYS A 154 15.22 3.16 9.36
CA LYS A 154 15.28 2.75 7.95
C LYS A 154 15.36 3.94 7.00
N LYS A 155 15.16 5.17 7.50
CA LYS A 155 15.13 6.41 6.69
C LYS A 155 14.22 6.32 5.46
N ILE A 156 13.04 5.70 5.60
CA ILE A 156 12.11 5.50 4.48
C ILE A 156 11.16 6.69 4.36
N LEU A 157 11.11 7.29 3.18
CA LEU A 157 10.10 8.29 2.81
C LEU A 157 9.28 7.79 1.62
N SER A 158 7.98 7.60 1.82
CA SER A 158 7.06 7.26 0.74
C SER A 158 6.39 8.52 0.18
N VAL A 159 6.71 8.86 -1.07
CA VAL A 159 6.14 10.02 -1.77
C VAL A 159 5.09 9.56 -2.75
N SER A 160 3.87 10.06 -2.60
CA SER A 160 2.77 9.76 -3.51
C SER A 160 2.93 10.58 -4.79
N ILE A 161 3.18 9.91 -5.90
CA ILE A 161 3.40 10.53 -7.21
C ILE A 161 2.38 9.98 -8.20
N ASP A 162 1.60 10.88 -8.81
CA ASP A 162 0.69 10.51 -9.88
C ASP A 162 0.81 11.51 -11.03
N PHE A 163 0.52 11.06 -12.22
CA PHE A 163 0.71 11.85 -13.43
C PHE A 163 -0.56 12.62 -13.79
N VAL A 164 -1.72 12.05 -13.43
CA VAL A 164 -3.05 12.63 -13.71
C VAL A 164 -3.87 12.69 -12.43
N GLY A 165 -4.62 13.76 -12.24
CA GLY A 165 -5.59 13.91 -11.15
C GLY A 165 -5.05 14.31 -9.77
N ARG A 166 -3.71 14.38 -9.59
CA ARG A 166 -3.09 14.82 -8.33
C ARG A 166 -2.70 16.29 -8.34
N TYR A 167 -2.02 16.74 -9.38
CA TYR A 167 -1.42 18.06 -9.42
C TYR A 167 -2.21 19.01 -10.32
N LYS A 168 -2.51 20.22 -9.81
CA LYS A 168 -3.21 21.27 -10.58
C LYS A 168 -2.30 22.02 -11.55
N SER A 169 -0.98 21.83 -11.45
CA SER A 169 -0.01 22.49 -12.33
C SER A 169 1.34 21.77 -12.31
N ASP A 170 2.13 21.96 -13.37
CA ASP A 170 3.50 21.45 -13.47
C ASP A 170 4.42 22.02 -12.39
N LYS A 171 4.15 23.22 -11.87
CA LYS A 171 4.91 23.77 -10.76
C LYS A 171 4.75 22.91 -9.50
N ILE A 172 3.53 22.53 -9.17
CA ILE A 172 3.22 21.67 -8.02
C ILE A 172 3.80 20.27 -8.24
N LYS A 173 3.67 19.71 -9.42
CA LYS A 173 4.26 18.41 -9.79
C LYS A 173 5.79 18.43 -9.61
N ARG A 174 6.47 19.46 -10.09
CA ARG A 174 7.92 19.63 -9.91
C ARG A 174 8.34 19.74 -8.44
N MET A 175 7.52 20.31 -7.56
CA MET A 175 7.83 20.34 -6.12
C MET A 175 7.93 18.92 -5.56
N ALA A 176 6.96 18.05 -5.84
CA ALA A 176 6.98 16.66 -5.39
C ALA A 176 8.21 15.90 -5.93
N TYR A 177 8.56 16.10 -7.20
CA TYR A 177 9.75 15.49 -7.81
C TYR A 177 11.05 16.00 -7.18
N ASN A 178 11.13 17.30 -6.89
CA ASN A 178 12.29 17.87 -6.21
C ASN A 178 12.43 17.36 -4.78
N THR A 179 11.32 17.14 -4.08
CA THR A 179 11.30 16.50 -2.77
C THR A 179 11.89 15.09 -2.84
N MET A 180 11.43 14.26 -3.78
CA MET A 180 12.02 12.93 -3.97
C MET A 180 13.52 13.00 -4.22
N LYS A 181 13.94 13.87 -5.15
CA LYS A 181 15.36 14.04 -5.49
C LYS A 181 16.18 14.49 -4.28
N PHE A 182 15.71 15.47 -3.51
CA PHE A 182 16.39 15.94 -2.31
C PHE A 182 16.64 14.82 -1.31
N PHE A 183 15.62 14.03 -1.00
CA PHE A 183 15.72 12.93 -0.04
C PHE A 183 16.57 11.77 -0.59
N GLY A 184 16.48 11.46 -1.87
CA GLY A 184 17.33 10.46 -2.50
C GLY A 184 18.82 10.89 -2.53
N ASP A 185 19.09 12.16 -2.82
CA ASP A 185 20.46 12.71 -2.76
C ASP A 185 20.99 12.75 -1.30
N ALA A 186 20.12 12.81 -0.31
CA ALA A 186 20.45 12.73 1.12
C ALA A 186 20.43 11.29 1.67
N GLU A 187 20.51 10.29 0.80
CA GLU A 187 20.60 8.87 1.13
C GLU A 187 19.41 8.31 1.95
N PHE A 188 18.22 8.88 1.75
CA PHE A 188 16.98 8.28 2.23
C PHE A 188 16.49 7.25 1.22
N PHE A 189 15.87 6.18 1.72
CA PHE A 189 15.17 5.22 0.88
C PHE A 189 13.84 5.82 0.41
N VAL A 190 13.81 6.34 -0.82
CA VAL A 190 12.62 6.98 -1.38
C VAL A 190 11.76 5.98 -2.11
N ARG A 191 10.49 5.87 -1.70
CA ARG A 191 9.46 5.12 -2.42
C ARG A 191 8.55 6.07 -3.17
N ALA A 192 8.34 5.83 -4.46
CA ALA A 192 7.33 6.53 -5.25
C ALA A 192 6.04 5.70 -5.29
N GLY A 193 4.98 6.18 -4.63
CA GLY A 193 3.66 5.55 -4.67
C GLY A 193 2.83 6.08 -5.83
N VAL A 194 2.40 5.20 -6.75
CA VAL A 194 1.59 5.54 -7.93
C VAL A 194 0.25 4.84 -7.84
N VAL A 195 -0.86 5.59 -7.91
CA VAL A 195 -2.20 5.00 -7.92
C VAL A 195 -2.54 4.53 -9.33
N LEU A 196 -2.88 3.25 -9.46
CA LEU A 196 -3.26 2.65 -10.75
C LEU A 196 -4.70 3.01 -11.12
N THR A 197 -4.93 4.25 -11.52
CA THR A 197 -6.16 4.65 -12.21
C THR A 197 -6.01 4.38 -13.71
N LYS A 198 -7.13 4.25 -14.42
CA LYS A 198 -7.10 4.07 -15.88
C LYS A 198 -6.33 5.19 -16.58
N ARG A 199 -6.53 6.45 -16.15
CA ARG A 199 -5.86 7.61 -16.73
C ARG A 199 -4.36 7.64 -16.41
N ASN A 200 -3.96 7.28 -15.19
CA ASN A 200 -2.54 7.19 -14.85
C ASN A 200 -1.83 6.11 -15.68
N ILE A 201 -2.45 4.95 -15.84
CA ILE A 201 -1.90 3.86 -16.67
C ILE A 201 -1.73 4.34 -18.12
N ALA A 202 -2.76 4.91 -18.72
CA ALA A 202 -2.69 5.44 -20.09
C ALA A 202 -1.56 6.47 -20.23
N TYR A 203 -1.48 7.43 -19.32
CA TYR A 203 -0.43 8.45 -19.34
C TYR A 203 0.98 7.85 -19.25
N ILE A 204 1.21 6.88 -18.36
CA ILE A 204 2.52 6.22 -18.20
C ILE A 204 2.93 5.54 -19.50
N LEU A 205 1.99 4.87 -20.18
CA LEU A 205 2.26 4.18 -21.43
C LEU A 205 2.52 5.14 -22.60
N GLU A 206 1.90 6.31 -22.59
CA GLU A 206 2.13 7.39 -23.57
C GLU A 206 3.43 8.18 -23.29
N HIS A 207 3.84 8.28 -22.01
CA HIS A 207 5.00 9.05 -21.57
C HIS A 207 5.99 8.19 -20.74
N PRO A 208 6.51 7.10 -21.28
CA PRO A 208 7.28 6.11 -20.54
C PRO A 208 8.58 6.67 -19.92
N ASP A 209 9.18 7.66 -20.55
CA ASP A 209 10.42 8.26 -20.04
C ASP A 209 10.18 9.07 -18.76
N GLU A 210 9.05 9.75 -18.63
CA GLU A 210 8.72 10.46 -17.40
C GLU A 210 8.53 9.48 -16.22
N PHE A 211 7.93 8.33 -16.46
CA PHE A 211 7.80 7.29 -15.45
C PHE A 211 9.16 6.69 -15.06
N LYS A 212 10.01 6.39 -16.04
CA LYS A 212 11.38 5.90 -15.79
C LYS A 212 12.25 6.93 -15.08
N ASP A 213 12.00 8.22 -15.30
CA ASP A 213 12.71 9.32 -14.64
C ASP A 213 12.47 9.36 -13.11
N LEU A 214 11.40 8.76 -12.59
CA LEU A 214 11.23 8.61 -11.14
C LEU A 214 12.43 7.93 -10.50
N ILE A 215 13.02 6.95 -11.17
CA ILE A 215 14.20 6.21 -10.72
C ILE A 215 15.48 6.92 -11.17
N ARG A 216 15.61 7.19 -12.47
CA ARG A 216 16.86 7.66 -13.08
C ARG A 216 17.25 9.06 -12.63
N LYS A 217 16.27 9.96 -12.50
CA LYS A 217 16.48 11.39 -12.24
C LYS A 217 16.05 11.80 -10.84
N TYR A 218 14.94 11.25 -10.35
CA TYR A 218 14.34 11.67 -9.09
C TYR A 218 14.62 10.74 -7.93
N LYS A 219 15.50 9.75 -8.14
CA LYS A 219 16.10 8.91 -7.09
C LYS A 219 15.11 8.05 -6.31
N ALA A 220 13.98 7.65 -6.90
CA ALA A 220 13.16 6.62 -6.31
C ALA A 220 13.90 5.28 -6.31
N GLU A 221 14.11 4.70 -5.14
CA GLU A 221 14.66 3.35 -4.98
C GLU A 221 13.61 2.29 -5.37
N GLN A 222 12.35 2.58 -5.09
CA GLN A 222 11.24 1.68 -5.36
C GLN A 222 10.03 2.46 -5.88
N ILE A 223 9.33 1.89 -6.86
CA ILE A 223 7.99 2.33 -7.25
C ILE A 223 6.97 1.35 -6.68
N VAL A 224 5.98 1.87 -5.96
CA VAL A 224 4.89 1.08 -5.37
C VAL A 224 3.60 1.37 -6.11
N PHE A 225 3.04 0.34 -6.76
CA PHE A 225 1.72 0.45 -7.35
C PHE A 225 0.64 0.32 -6.28
N ASN A 226 -0.11 1.40 -6.07
CA ASN A 226 -1.27 1.42 -5.22
C ASN A 226 -2.52 1.17 -6.06
N TYR A 227 -3.27 0.13 -5.73
CA TYR A 227 -4.50 -0.16 -6.43
C TYR A 227 -5.55 0.89 -6.11
N TYR A 228 -6.22 1.37 -7.15
CA TYR A 228 -7.24 2.40 -7.02
C TYR A 228 -8.43 1.89 -6.18
N SER A 229 -8.85 2.69 -5.20
CA SER A 229 -10.11 2.48 -4.49
C SER A 229 -11.11 3.51 -5.00
N PRO A 230 -12.11 3.11 -5.79
CA PRO A 230 -13.08 4.05 -6.33
C PRO A 230 -13.79 4.83 -5.23
N ASN A 231 -14.05 6.10 -5.50
CA ASN A 231 -14.94 6.95 -4.74
C ASN A 231 -16.11 7.40 -5.63
N GLU A 232 -17.15 8.00 -5.06
CA GLU A 232 -18.37 8.36 -5.80
C GLU A 232 -18.16 9.21 -7.07
N GLN A 233 -17.08 9.97 -7.11
CA GLN A 233 -16.80 10.90 -8.20
C GLN A 233 -16.03 10.24 -9.36
N TRP A 234 -15.37 9.09 -9.14
CA TRP A 234 -14.30 8.61 -10.02
C TRP A 234 -14.43 7.16 -10.48
N GLU A 235 -15.64 6.62 -10.51
CA GLU A 235 -15.90 5.27 -11.03
C GLU A 235 -15.39 5.07 -12.46
N LEU A 236 -15.41 6.14 -13.25
CA LEU A 236 -14.94 6.12 -14.64
C LEU A 236 -13.43 5.94 -14.78
N ASP A 237 -12.68 6.06 -13.67
CA ASP A 237 -11.22 5.91 -13.65
C ASP A 237 -10.75 4.50 -13.19
N LEU A 238 -11.71 3.58 -13.01
CA LEU A 238 -11.43 2.20 -12.65
C LEU A 238 -10.71 1.50 -13.81
N PRO A 239 -9.48 0.99 -13.60
CA PRO A 239 -8.76 0.26 -14.64
C PRO A 239 -9.39 -1.12 -14.86
N SER A 240 -9.30 -1.63 -16.08
CA SER A 240 -9.65 -2.99 -16.45
C SER A 240 -8.48 -3.97 -16.23
N ASP A 241 -8.74 -5.28 -16.37
CA ASP A 241 -7.67 -6.28 -16.42
C ASP A 241 -6.68 -6.02 -17.58
N GLU A 242 -7.15 -5.48 -18.71
CA GLU A 242 -6.30 -5.14 -19.85
C GLU A 242 -5.41 -3.93 -19.55
N ASP A 243 -5.94 -2.90 -18.88
CA ASP A 243 -5.14 -1.75 -18.46
C ASP A 243 -4.02 -2.20 -17.50
N LEU A 244 -4.35 -3.03 -16.51
CA LEU A 244 -3.37 -3.57 -15.57
C LEU A 244 -2.32 -4.45 -16.26
N TRP A 245 -2.73 -5.29 -17.20
CA TRP A 245 -1.79 -6.08 -17.97
C TRP A 245 -0.84 -5.22 -18.78
N SER A 246 -1.35 -4.19 -19.42
CA SER A 246 -0.55 -3.30 -20.25
C SER A 246 0.57 -2.63 -19.44
N ILE A 247 0.29 -2.14 -18.25
CA ILE A 247 1.33 -1.55 -17.38
C ILE A 247 2.30 -2.61 -16.83
N TYR A 248 1.84 -3.82 -16.48
CA TYR A 248 2.73 -4.89 -16.05
C TYR A 248 3.66 -5.33 -17.14
N LYS A 249 3.10 -5.54 -18.36
CA LYS A 249 3.88 -5.90 -19.54
C LYS A 249 4.95 -4.86 -19.85
N PHE A 250 4.57 -3.57 -19.85
CA PHE A 250 5.51 -2.47 -20.01
C PHE A 250 6.67 -2.55 -19.00
N CYS A 251 6.36 -2.69 -17.72
CA CYS A 251 7.39 -2.78 -16.68
C CYS A 251 8.29 -4.03 -16.86
N LEU A 252 7.74 -5.17 -17.28
CA LEU A 252 8.50 -6.39 -17.57
C LEU A 252 9.41 -6.21 -18.78
N ASP A 253 8.91 -5.59 -19.85
CA ASP A 253 9.69 -5.32 -21.08
C ASP A 253 10.86 -4.38 -20.80
N GLU A 254 10.64 -3.35 -19.98
CA GLU A 254 11.65 -2.36 -19.59
C GLU A 254 12.54 -2.80 -18.40
N ARG A 255 12.41 -4.04 -17.90
CA ARG A 255 13.19 -4.58 -16.75
C ARG A 255 13.09 -3.71 -15.50
N MET A 256 11.93 -3.13 -15.23
CA MET A 256 11.70 -2.29 -14.06
C MET A 256 11.46 -3.14 -12.80
N PHE A 257 12.45 -3.93 -12.39
CA PHE A 257 12.33 -4.87 -11.28
C PHE A 257 12.19 -4.21 -9.91
N ASN A 258 12.48 -2.94 -9.81
CA ASN A 258 12.23 -2.12 -8.62
C ASN A 258 10.79 -1.59 -8.51
N VAL A 259 9.89 -1.93 -9.44
CA VAL A 259 8.45 -1.79 -9.26
C VAL A 259 7.95 -2.94 -8.40
N SER A 260 7.37 -2.65 -7.24
CA SER A 260 7.03 -3.66 -6.21
C SER A 260 6.22 -4.84 -6.75
N THR A 261 5.17 -4.57 -7.53
CA THR A 261 4.34 -5.61 -8.14
C THR A 261 5.16 -6.52 -9.08
N ILE A 262 6.08 -5.93 -9.85
CA ILE A 262 6.94 -6.69 -10.78
C ILE A 262 7.94 -7.54 -10.01
N PHE A 263 8.57 -6.96 -8.98
CA PHE A 263 9.45 -7.70 -8.07
C PHE A 263 8.74 -8.92 -7.49
N TYR A 264 7.54 -8.75 -6.95
CA TYR A 264 6.78 -9.85 -6.35
C TYR A 264 6.36 -10.91 -7.39
N LEU A 265 5.99 -10.50 -8.61
CA LEU A 265 5.70 -11.44 -9.69
C LEU A 265 6.91 -12.30 -10.06
N MET A 266 8.07 -11.65 -10.28
CA MET A 266 9.30 -12.33 -10.65
C MET A 266 9.78 -13.26 -9.53
N GLU A 267 9.75 -12.79 -8.28
CA GLU A 267 10.19 -13.56 -7.13
C GLU A 267 9.28 -14.75 -6.83
N SER A 268 7.97 -14.56 -6.88
CA SER A 268 7.00 -15.65 -6.73
C SER A 268 7.14 -16.69 -7.86
N TYR A 269 7.39 -16.24 -9.09
CA TYR A 269 7.64 -17.16 -10.20
C TYR A 269 8.93 -17.95 -10.01
N ARG A 270 10.01 -17.30 -9.59
CA ARG A 270 11.33 -17.91 -9.37
C ARG A 270 11.30 -18.95 -8.25
N GLN A 271 10.71 -18.60 -7.11
CA GLN A 271 10.70 -19.46 -5.93
C GLN A 271 9.57 -20.48 -5.94
N LYS A 272 8.54 -20.31 -6.77
CA LYS A 272 7.29 -21.08 -6.75
C LYS A 272 6.64 -21.10 -5.37
N THR A 273 6.85 -20.04 -4.60
CA THR A 273 6.30 -19.84 -3.27
C THR A 273 5.55 -18.53 -3.22
N PHE A 274 4.62 -18.44 -2.31
CA PHE A 274 3.90 -17.22 -2.06
C PHE A 274 4.81 -16.20 -1.38
N PHE A 275 5.09 -15.10 -2.07
CA PHE A 275 6.06 -14.12 -1.61
C PHE A 275 5.41 -12.97 -0.81
N THR A 276 4.19 -12.58 -1.17
CA THR A 276 3.42 -11.59 -0.41
C THR A 276 1.98 -12.04 -0.23
N LYS A 277 1.35 -11.49 0.81
CA LYS A 277 -0.05 -11.77 1.11
C LYS A 277 -0.97 -10.94 0.24
N THR A 278 -2.05 -11.55 -0.18
CA THR A 278 -3.07 -11.01 -1.07
C THR A 278 -3.71 -9.72 -0.59
N CYS A 279 -3.83 -9.55 0.69
CA CYS A 279 -4.42 -8.37 1.29
C CYS A 279 -3.69 -8.08 2.59
N GLU A 280 -2.60 -7.33 2.48
CA GLU A 280 -1.83 -6.89 3.65
C GLU A 280 -2.69 -6.07 4.62
N CYS A 281 -3.76 -5.44 4.10
CA CYS A 281 -4.67 -4.64 4.92
C CYS A 281 -5.36 -5.44 6.04
N LYS A 282 -5.53 -6.75 5.90
CA LYS A 282 -6.02 -7.62 6.99
C LYS A 282 -5.11 -7.62 8.22
N PHE A 283 -3.84 -7.31 8.00
CA PHE A 283 -2.79 -7.37 9.01
C PHE A 283 -2.22 -5.98 9.36
N ILE A 284 -2.81 -4.91 8.84
CA ILE A 284 -2.39 -3.55 9.10
C ILE A 284 -3.46 -2.87 9.96
N PRO A 285 -3.36 -2.95 11.30
CA PRO A 285 -4.25 -2.22 12.17
C PRO A 285 -4.15 -0.72 11.91
N THR A 286 -5.29 -0.07 11.78
CA THR A 286 -5.37 1.37 11.52
C THR A 286 -6.04 2.07 12.69
N ILE A 287 -5.39 3.09 13.24
CA ILE A 287 -5.92 3.96 14.28
C ILE A 287 -6.37 5.26 13.63
N THR A 288 -7.65 5.58 13.77
CA THR A 288 -8.24 6.87 13.37
C THR A 288 -8.72 7.62 14.61
N GLN A 289 -9.19 8.86 14.45
CA GLN A 289 -9.77 9.61 15.55
C GLN A 289 -10.96 8.88 16.21
N THR A 290 -11.77 8.19 15.42
CA THR A 290 -13.03 7.59 15.89
C THR A 290 -12.97 6.08 16.05
N SER A 291 -11.98 5.40 15.48
CA SER A 291 -11.93 3.94 15.42
C SER A 291 -10.54 3.37 15.59
N CYS A 292 -10.50 2.10 15.91
CA CYS A 292 -9.32 1.27 15.86
C CYS A 292 -9.74 0.00 15.12
N THR A 293 -9.37 -0.13 13.86
CA THR A 293 -9.82 -1.21 13.01
C THR A 293 -8.65 -2.00 12.45
N LYS A 294 -8.84 -3.31 12.28
CA LYS A 294 -8.00 -4.16 11.44
C LYS A 294 -8.53 -4.19 10.00
N ASP A 295 -9.22 -3.15 9.60
CA ASP A 295 -9.84 -3.07 8.28
C ASP A 295 -8.91 -2.38 7.27
N CYS A 296 -9.15 -2.66 6.02
CA CYS A 296 -8.49 -2.00 4.91
C CYS A 296 -8.72 -0.48 4.98
N VAL A 297 -7.65 0.32 4.97
CA VAL A 297 -7.72 1.79 4.92
C VAL A 297 -8.63 2.27 3.77
N GLN A 298 -8.69 1.50 2.70
CA GLN A 298 -9.54 1.80 1.54
C GLN A 298 -11.03 1.51 1.76
N THR A 299 -11.40 0.77 2.82
CA THR A 299 -12.81 0.62 3.22
C THR A 299 -13.32 1.74 4.10
N ALA A 300 -12.44 2.63 4.55
CA ALA A 300 -12.84 3.93 5.07
C ALA A 300 -13.33 4.89 3.96
N SER A 301 -13.51 4.39 2.72
CA SER A 301 -14.14 5.11 1.63
C SER A 301 -15.55 5.56 2.05
N PRO A 302 -15.97 6.79 1.71
CA PRO A 302 -17.33 7.26 1.97
C PRO A 302 -18.39 6.53 1.15
N LEU A 303 -18.00 5.63 0.24
CA LEU A 303 -18.95 4.84 -0.53
C LEU A 303 -19.77 3.91 0.38
N PRO A 304 -21.09 3.86 0.19
CA PRO A 304 -21.95 2.94 0.93
C PRO A 304 -21.45 1.50 0.84
N ARG A 305 -21.48 0.78 1.96
CA ARG A 305 -21.04 -0.65 2.01
C ARG A 305 -21.74 -1.51 0.95
N GLU A 306 -22.98 -1.20 0.63
CA GLU A 306 -23.79 -1.86 -0.39
C GLU A 306 -23.12 -1.85 -1.77
N ARG A 307 -22.38 -0.81 -2.08
CA ARG A 307 -21.65 -0.69 -3.34
C ARG A 307 -20.44 -1.62 -3.42
N PHE A 308 -19.79 -1.86 -2.28
CA PHE A 308 -18.67 -2.79 -2.20
C PHE A 308 -19.11 -4.25 -2.13
N TYR A 309 -20.16 -4.50 -1.38
CA TYR A 309 -20.55 -5.88 -1.01
C TYR A 309 -21.93 -6.29 -1.55
N GLY A 310 -22.68 -5.35 -2.14
CA GLY A 310 -24.00 -5.62 -2.71
C GLY A 310 -24.90 -6.38 -1.74
N LYS A 311 -25.45 -7.49 -2.18
CA LYS A 311 -26.34 -8.35 -1.39
C LYS A 311 -25.71 -8.97 -0.13
N TYR A 312 -24.39 -8.91 0.00
CA TYR A 312 -23.67 -9.47 1.16
C TYR A 312 -23.45 -8.46 2.29
N THR A 313 -23.86 -7.21 2.11
CA THR A 313 -23.70 -6.13 3.10
C THR A 313 -24.14 -6.53 4.53
N PRO A 314 -25.27 -7.19 4.76
CA PRO A 314 -25.69 -7.58 6.11
C PRO A 314 -24.76 -8.60 6.78
N GLU A 315 -23.97 -9.34 5.99
CA GLU A 315 -23.08 -10.41 6.45
C GLU A 315 -21.63 -9.92 6.62
N VAL A 316 -21.34 -8.68 6.18
CA VAL A 316 -20.00 -8.08 6.29
C VAL A 316 -19.87 -7.35 7.60
N THR A 317 -18.97 -7.83 8.45
CA THR A 317 -18.61 -7.23 9.73
C THR A 317 -17.17 -6.71 9.66
N GLU A 318 -16.76 -5.91 10.65
CA GLU A 318 -15.36 -5.46 10.76
C GLU A 318 -14.38 -6.63 10.89
N GLU A 319 -14.82 -7.74 11.47
CA GLU A 319 -14.00 -8.94 11.67
C GLU A 319 -13.81 -9.76 10.40
N ASN A 320 -14.78 -9.76 9.48
CA ASN A 320 -14.77 -10.64 8.30
C ASN A 320 -14.61 -9.93 6.95
N VAL A 321 -14.54 -8.60 6.95
CA VAL A 321 -14.51 -7.79 5.73
C VAL A 321 -13.39 -8.17 4.76
N SER A 322 -12.21 -8.41 5.27
CA SER A 322 -11.06 -8.81 4.43
C SER A 322 -11.24 -10.19 3.82
N ASP A 323 -11.82 -11.12 4.56
CA ASP A 323 -12.09 -12.49 4.09
C ASP A 323 -13.18 -12.49 3.03
N VAL A 324 -14.21 -11.67 3.22
CA VAL A 324 -15.28 -11.50 2.21
C VAL A 324 -14.71 -10.89 0.93
N LYS A 325 -13.90 -9.84 1.01
CA LYS A 325 -13.23 -9.24 -0.14
C LYS A 325 -12.37 -10.24 -0.90
N ALA A 326 -11.50 -10.96 -0.19
CA ALA A 326 -10.63 -11.94 -0.79
C ALA A 326 -11.44 -13.05 -1.48
N SER A 327 -12.48 -13.55 -0.83
CA SER A 327 -13.35 -14.60 -1.38
C SER A 327 -14.08 -14.14 -2.64
N LEU A 328 -14.66 -12.94 -2.63
CA LEU A 328 -15.32 -12.37 -3.80
C LEU A 328 -14.33 -12.14 -4.95
N GLY A 329 -13.14 -11.62 -4.67
CA GLY A 329 -12.10 -11.41 -5.66
C GLY A 329 -11.61 -12.71 -6.29
N VAL A 330 -11.36 -13.74 -5.49
CA VAL A 330 -10.96 -15.08 -5.95
C VAL A 330 -12.00 -15.69 -6.87
N VAL A 331 -13.28 -15.61 -6.49
CA VAL A 331 -14.39 -16.14 -7.31
C VAL A 331 -14.53 -15.34 -8.60
N LYS A 332 -14.54 -14.00 -8.53
CA LYS A 332 -14.74 -13.13 -9.67
C LYS A 332 -13.65 -13.29 -10.73
N ARG A 333 -12.39 -13.55 -10.31
CA ARG A 333 -11.25 -13.80 -11.21
C ARG A 333 -11.06 -15.27 -11.61
N GLY A 334 -11.81 -16.18 -11.07
CA GLY A 334 -11.66 -17.61 -11.36
C GLY A 334 -10.31 -18.19 -10.88
N CYS A 335 -9.77 -17.69 -9.77
CA CYS A 335 -8.45 -18.09 -9.26
C CYS A 335 -8.38 -19.56 -8.87
N LEU A 336 -9.48 -20.17 -8.44
CA LEU A 336 -9.53 -21.56 -7.98
C LEU A 336 -9.14 -22.59 -9.06
N GLY A 337 -9.24 -22.24 -10.35
CA GLY A 337 -8.79 -23.07 -11.47
C GLY A 337 -7.47 -22.62 -12.10
N CYS A 338 -6.72 -21.74 -11.44
CA CYS A 338 -5.49 -21.19 -11.99
C CYS A 338 -4.26 -21.97 -11.51
N ASP A 339 -3.41 -22.43 -12.44
CA ASP A 339 -2.18 -23.17 -12.15
C ASP A 339 -1.16 -22.38 -11.33
N HIS A 340 -1.27 -21.04 -11.31
CA HIS A 340 -0.38 -20.14 -10.59
C HIS A 340 -0.90 -19.76 -9.19
N TYR A 341 -2.12 -20.20 -8.84
CA TYR A 341 -2.80 -19.75 -7.61
C TYR A 341 -1.98 -19.94 -6.34
N SER A 342 -1.26 -21.06 -6.23
CA SER A 342 -0.49 -21.44 -5.05
C SER A 342 0.69 -20.51 -4.75
N TYR A 343 1.18 -19.75 -5.74
CA TYR A 343 2.31 -18.83 -5.56
C TYR A 343 2.04 -17.43 -6.13
N CYS A 344 0.81 -17.15 -6.57
CA CYS A 344 0.45 -15.84 -7.11
C CYS A 344 0.44 -14.79 -5.99
N PRO A 345 1.19 -13.67 -6.12
CA PRO A 345 1.18 -12.60 -5.12
C PRO A 345 -0.14 -11.84 -5.03
N GLN A 346 -1.11 -12.19 -5.85
CA GLN A 346 -2.48 -11.70 -5.92
C GLN A 346 -2.60 -10.16 -5.71
N PRO A 347 -3.29 -9.43 -6.55
CA PRO A 347 -3.45 -7.99 -6.40
C PRO A 347 -4.45 -7.65 -5.30
N CYS A 348 -4.46 -6.39 -4.89
CA CYS A 348 -5.50 -5.87 -4.01
C CYS A 348 -6.91 -6.11 -4.61
N TRP A 349 -7.82 -6.61 -3.79
CA TRP A 349 -9.17 -6.95 -4.23
C TRP A 349 -10.14 -5.77 -4.26
N CYS A 350 -9.76 -4.61 -3.72
CA CYS A 350 -10.65 -3.46 -3.61
C CYS A 350 -11.25 -3.00 -4.95
N MET A 351 -10.51 -3.16 -6.07
CA MET A 351 -11.06 -2.86 -7.39
C MET A 351 -11.94 -3.98 -7.94
N VAL A 352 -11.50 -5.22 -7.74
CA VAL A 352 -12.10 -6.40 -8.39
C VAL A 352 -13.50 -6.69 -7.89
N ILE A 353 -13.80 -6.33 -6.63
CA ILE A 353 -15.12 -6.57 -6.03
C ILE A 353 -16.21 -5.66 -6.58
N PHE A 354 -15.87 -4.51 -7.19
CA PHE A 354 -16.85 -3.64 -7.82
C PHE A 354 -17.53 -4.33 -9.02
N ASP A 355 -18.83 -4.13 -9.18
CA ASP A 355 -19.58 -4.74 -10.30
C ASP A 355 -19.15 -4.17 -11.64
N GLU A 356 -18.72 -2.90 -11.67
CA GLU A 356 -18.22 -2.21 -12.84
C GLU A 356 -16.84 -2.70 -13.28
N TYR A 357 -16.09 -3.39 -12.42
CA TYR A 357 -14.80 -3.95 -12.78
C TYR A 357 -14.96 -5.10 -13.78
N LYS A 358 -14.41 -4.89 -14.96
CA LYS A 358 -14.47 -5.88 -16.04
C LYS A 358 -13.31 -6.87 -15.91
N THR A 359 -13.66 -8.07 -15.46
CA THR A 359 -12.73 -9.20 -15.51
C THR A 359 -12.79 -9.85 -16.87
N THR A 360 -11.65 -9.90 -17.54
CA THR A 360 -11.49 -10.62 -18.83
C THR A 360 -10.51 -11.77 -18.66
N TYR A 361 -9.24 -11.45 -18.65
CA TYR A 361 -8.18 -12.42 -18.45
C TYR A 361 -7.18 -11.87 -17.42
N CYS A 362 -7.06 -12.55 -16.28
CA CYS A 362 -6.34 -12.08 -15.12
C CYS A 362 -4.94 -11.55 -15.47
N PRO A 363 -4.59 -10.29 -15.17
CA PRO A 363 -3.31 -9.68 -15.52
C PRO A 363 -2.11 -10.39 -14.86
N MET A 364 -2.29 -10.95 -13.66
CA MET A 364 -1.25 -11.72 -12.98
C MET A 364 -0.97 -13.05 -13.69
N ARG A 365 -2.01 -13.74 -14.14
CA ARG A 365 -1.86 -14.97 -14.93
C ARG A 365 -1.12 -14.69 -16.24
N ARG A 366 -1.51 -13.64 -16.96
CA ARG A 366 -0.81 -13.20 -18.18
C ARG A 366 0.66 -12.88 -17.90
N ALA A 367 0.95 -12.23 -16.77
CA ALA A 367 2.33 -11.94 -16.39
C ALA A 367 3.15 -13.20 -16.13
N PHE A 368 2.60 -14.20 -15.44
CA PHE A 368 3.29 -15.48 -15.24
C PHE A 368 3.52 -16.24 -16.54
N GLU A 369 2.53 -16.27 -17.43
CA GLU A 369 2.67 -16.88 -18.76
C GLU A 369 3.73 -16.15 -19.59
N TYR A 370 3.77 -14.82 -19.51
CA TYR A 370 4.79 -14.00 -20.17
C TYR A 370 6.19 -14.27 -19.63
N ILE A 371 6.36 -14.31 -18.30
CA ILE A 371 7.63 -14.63 -17.63
C ILE A 371 8.08 -16.04 -18.00
N ALA A 372 7.16 -17.03 -18.01
CA ALA A 372 7.47 -18.43 -18.34
C ALA A 372 8.04 -18.59 -19.75
N ASN A 373 7.52 -17.81 -20.70
CA ASN A 373 7.91 -17.86 -22.11
C ASN A 373 9.10 -16.94 -22.46
N ASN A 374 9.67 -16.20 -21.48
CA ASN A 374 10.74 -15.24 -21.73
C ASN A 374 11.98 -15.56 -20.87
N LYS A 375 12.86 -16.44 -21.38
CA LYS A 375 14.08 -16.85 -20.69
C LYS A 375 15.02 -15.67 -20.41
N GLN A 376 15.17 -14.76 -21.39
CA GLN A 376 16.04 -13.59 -21.21
C GLN A 376 15.58 -12.72 -20.04
N LEU A 377 14.28 -12.51 -19.89
CA LEU A 377 13.72 -11.78 -18.78
C LEU A 377 14.06 -12.43 -17.41
N GLN A 378 14.02 -13.77 -17.33
CA GLN A 378 14.38 -14.51 -16.13
C GLN A 378 15.87 -14.36 -15.81
N GLU A 379 16.75 -14.47 -16.82
CA GLU A 379 18.20 -14.26 -16.66
C GLU A 379 18.52 -12.81 -16.26
N ASP A 380 17.87 -11.83 -16.86
CA ASP A 380 18.03 -10.41 -16.52
C ASP A 380 17.63 -10.15 -15.06
N TYR A 381 16.55 -10.78 -14.59
CA TYR A 381 16.12 -10.67 -13.19
C TYR A 381 17.12 -11.33 -12.24
N GLU A 382 17.63 -12.51 -12.54
CA GLU A 382 18.65 -13.17 -11.71
C GLU A 382 19.93 -12.33 -11.60
N ASN A 383 20.35 -11.71 -12.68
CA ASN A 383 21.51 -10.82 -12.69
C ASN A 383 21.26 -9.55 -11.86
N TRP A 384 20.07 -9.00 -11.98
CA TRP A 384 19.64 -7.84 -11.18
C TRP A 384 19.61 -8.17 -9.68
N THR A 385 19.06 -9.32 -9.27
CA THR A 385 19.04 -9.73 -7.85
C THR A 385 20.45 -9.92 -7.28
N LYS A 386 21.40 -10.48 -8.04
CA LYS A 386 22.80 -10.64 -7.62
C LYS A 386 23.51 -9.29 -7.44
N SER A 387 23.16 -8.28 -8.27
CA SER A 387 23.76 -6.94 -8.17
C SER A 387 23.11 -6.08 -7.06
N SER A 388 21.88 -6.39 -6.68
CA SER A 388 21.06 -5.63 -5.72
C SER A 388 21.20 -6.13 -4.27
N VAL A 389 21.94 -7.20 -4.01
CA VAL A 389 22.12 -7.83 -2.67
C VAL A 389 22.81 -6.88 -1.66
N ASN A 390 23.28 -5.71 -2.06
CA ASN A 390 23.81 -4.70 -1.14
C ASN A 390 22.73 -3.83 -0.44
N TYR A 391 21.45 -4.14 -0.62
CA TYR A 391 20.33 -3.34 -0.08
C TYR A 391 19.39 -4.11 0.87
N SER A 392 19.86 -5.25 1.43
CA SER A 392 19.11 -6.03 2.44
C SER A 392 19.56 -5.73 3.86
#